data_6a85cc28b4c7252f776d1174e1e68065
#
_entry.id   6a85cc28b4c7252f776d1174e1e68065
#
_cell.length_a   1.000
_cell.length_b   1.000
_cell.length_c   1.000
_cell.angle_alpha   90.00
_cell.angle_beta   90.00
_cell.angle_gamma   90.00
#
_symmetry.space_group_name_H-M   'P 1'
#
loop_
_entity.id
_entity.type
_entity.pdbx_description
1 polymer ?
#
loop_
_entity_poly.entity_id
_entity_poly.type
_entity_poly.pdbx_seq_one_letter_code
_entity_poly.pdbx_strand_id
1 'polypeptide(L)'
;MNIGIFTDTFYPQVSGVGTSIATLRNQLERMGHTVYVFTTTDPKIEKKIYERNTFRFTSIPFVSFTDRRIAVRGLFQAYEVAKELNLDIIHTQTEFSMGLIGKFVAKNLKIPCLHTYHTMYEDYLHYVAKGKILKPSHVKVMTKSFCSNMSGIVAPSERVLNTLRGYGVSEPISIIPTGVDLTRFEKGNRTGIRAKYSISPDTPLILTLSRLAFEKDIDRLLNDFPEIKKRIPGAKLMIVGEGPARTSLERQAEDLCISKDVIFTGEISNDKVTDYYHAADLFVSTSVSESQGLTYIEAVASGLKVVTTHSPYTDDLFDDSNIGMTFEDQGECVEKTVEYLKNPERYSDETPRLNKLRKISADLFGKRIIEYYDECLEMYSKSEKYKAQAR
;
A
#
# COMPACT_ATOMS: atom_id res chain seq x y z
N MET A 1 -0.82 -23.02 11.74
CA MET A 1 0.18 -23.11 10.65
C MET A 1 1.41 -22.28 11.03
N ASN A 2 2.59 -22.71 10.56
CA ASN A 2 3.82 -21.96 10.55
C ASN A 2 3.96 -21.31 9.17
N ILE A 3 3.84 -19.99 9.10
CA ILE A 3 3.73 -19.23 7.85
C ILE A 3 5.00 -18.41 7.64
N GLY A 4 5.66 -18.58 6.50
CA GLY A 4 6.84 -17.79 6.11
C GLY A 4 6.46 -16.65 5.18
N ILE A 5 6.61 -15.39 5.62
CA ILE A 5 6.43 -14.19 4.79
C ILE A 5 7.78 -13.75 4.26
N PHE A 6 7.95 -13.70 2.94
CA PHE A 6 9.20 -13.29 2.28
C PHE A 6 9.01 -11.95 1.57
N THR A 7 9.80 -10.93 1.95
CA THR A 7 9.64 -9.56 1.49
C THR A 7 10.94 -8.78 1.46
N ASP A 8 11.18 -7.99 0.42
CA ASP A 8 12.30 -7.04 0.35
C ASP A 8 11.99 -5.73 1.10
N THR A 9 10.73 -5.49 1.45
CA THR A 9 10.25 -4.27 2.12
C THR A 9 9.53 -4.62 3.40
N PHE A 10 10.09 -4.25 4.54
CA PHE A 10 9.50 -4.42 5.85
C PHE A 10 9.95 -3.30 6.81
N TYR A 11 9.36 -3.26 8.01
CA TYR A 11 9.74 -2.30 9.03
C TYR A 11 11.27 -2.18 9.18
N PRO A 12 11.84 -0.97 9.35
CA PRO A 12 11.25 0.33 9.62
C PRO A 12 10.91 1.15 8.35
N GLN A 13 10.95 0.57 7.17
CA GLN A 13 10.59 1.27 5.94
C GLN A 13 9.10 1.58 5.94
N VAL A 14 8.74 2.86 5.77
CA VAL A 14 7.35 3.30 5.66
C VAL A 14 6.87 3.06 4.23
N SER A 15 5.93 2.14 4.07
CA SER A 15 5.33 1.82 2.76
C SER A 15 4.00 1.09 2.92
N GLY A 16 3.10 1.23 1.92
CA GLY A 16 1.85 0.48 1.89
C GLY A 16 2.04 -1.04 1.94
N VAL A 17 3.11 -1.55 1.30
CA VAL A 17 3.48 -2.99 1.37
C VAL A 17 3.82 -3.38 2.80
N GLY A 18 4.68 -2.60 3.48
CA GLY A 18 5.04 -2.86 4.89
C GLY A 18 3.83 -2.82 5.82
N THR A 19 2.91 -1.87 5.61
CA THR A 19 1.66 -1.77 6.36
C THR A 19 0.77 -2.98 6.13
N SER A 20 0.61 -3.42 4.88
CA SER A 20 -0.16 -4.62 4.53
C SER A 20 0.39 -5.87 5.21
N ILE A 21 1.71 -6.06 5.17
CA ILE A 21 2.40 -7.21 5.81
C ILE A 21 2.21 -7.18 7.32
N ALA A 22 2.36 -6.02 7.97
CA ALA A 22 2.17 -5.90 9.41
C ALA A 22 0.72 -6.20 9.82
N THR A 23 -0.26 -5.71 9.05
CA THR A 23 -1.67 -6.02 9.26
C THR A 23 -1.93 -7.52 9.10
N LEU A 24 -1.43 -8.13 8.02
CA LEU A 24 -1.56 -9.56 7.78
C LEU A 24 -0.97 -10.38 8.94
N ARG A 25 0.28 -10.10 9.30
CA ARG A 25 0.97 -10.78 10.41
C ARG A 25 0.15 -10.72 11.69
N ASN A 26 -0.31 -9.52 12.07
CA ASN A 26 -1.09 -9.31 13.29
C ASN A 26 -2.39 -10.13 13.28
N GLN A 27 -3.08 -10.20 12.14
CA GLN A 27 -4.33 -10.96 12.03
C GLN A 27 -4.08 -12.47 12.10
N LEU A 28 -3.07 -12.96 11.38
CA LEU A 28 -2.70 -14.38 11.40
C LEU A 28 -2.26 -14.83 12.82
N GLU A 29 -1.47 -14.01 13.52
CA GLU A 29 -1.05 -14.30 14.90
C GLU A 29 -2.26 -14.28 15.88
N ARG A 30 -3.22 -13.35 15.71
CA ARG A 30 -4.49 -13.34 16.49
C ARG A 30 -5.35 -14.59 16.25
N MET A 31 -5.28 -15.17 15.06
CA MET A 31 -5.98 -16.41 14.70
C MET A 31 -5.23 -17.67 15.13
N GLY A 32 -4.13 -17.54 15.90
CA GLY A 32 -3.37 -18.66 16.47
C GLY A 32 -2.33 -19.27 15.53
N HIS A 33 -1.97 -18.60 14.44
CA HIS A 33 -0.89 -19.03 13.55
C HIS A 33 0.45 -18.43 13.99
N THR A 34 1.55 -19.08 13.65
CA THR A 34 2.90 -18.54 13.86
C THR A 34 3.42 -17.94 12.56
N VAL A 35 3.77 -16.65 12.58
CA VAL A 35 4.26 -15.95 11.40
C VAL A 35 5.74 -15.62 11.56
N TYR A 36 6.51 -15.97 10.54
CA TYR A 36 7.94 -15.71 10.43
C TYR A 36 8.20 -14.79 9.23
N VAL A 37 8.88 -13.67 9.46
CA VAL A 37 9.18 -12.70 8.39
C VAL A 37 10.65 -12.83 7.98
N PHE A 38 10.88 -13.09 6.70
CA PHE A 38 12.18 -13.14 6.06
C PHE A 38 12.36 -11.89 5.21
N THR A 39 13.30 -11.02 5.61
CA THR A 39 13.42 -9.69 4.98
C THR A 39 14.88 -9.22 4.88
N THR A 40 15.09 -8.06 4.30
CA THR A 40 16.40 -7.45 4.14
C THR A 40 16.88 -6.74 5.39
N THR A 41 18.22 -6.60 5.55
CA THR A 41 18.79 -5.70 6.57
C THR A 41 18.42 -4.25 6.28
N ASP A 42 18.26 -3.44 7.33
CA ASP A 42 18.03 -2.01 7.24
C ASP A 42 19.01 -1.26 8.13
N PRO A 43 19.67 -0.18 7.64
CA PRO A 43 20.62 0.62 8.42
C PRO A 43 20.03 1.31 9.65
N LYS A 44 18.71 1.54 9.64
CA LYS A 44 17.98 2.17 10.77
C LYS A 44 17.77 1.20 11.94
N ILE A 45 18.04 -0.10 11.75
CA ILE A 45 17.90 -1.10 12.81
C ILE A 45 19.27 -1.42 13.40
N GLU A 46 19.39 -1.26 14.71
CA GLU A 46 20.58 -1.69 15.43
C GLU A 46 20.70 -3.23 15.38
N LYS A 47 21.88 -3.73 14.99
CA LYS A 47 22.14 -5.18 14.85
C LYS A 47 21.91 -6.02 16.12
N LYS A 48 21.76 -5.37 17.28
CA LYS A 48 21.59 -6.03 18.58
C LYS A 48 20.13 -6.13 19.04
N ILE A 49 19.18 -5.53 18.30
CA ILE A 49 17.76 -5.59 18.66
C ILE A 49 17.20 -6.93 18.20
N TYR A 50 16.69 -7.71 19.14
CA TYR A 50 15.97 -8.94 18.85
C TYR A 50 14.58 -8.60 18.29
N GLU A 51 14.33 -9.01 17.07
CA GLU A 51 13.01 -8.91 16.44
C GLU A 51 12.35 -10.30 16.46
N ARG A 52 11.32 -10.46 17.25
CA ARG A 52 10.61 -11.73 17.37
C ARG A 52 10.16 -12.23 15.99
N ASN A 53 10.52 -13.48 15.65
CA ASN A 53 10.13 -14.14 14.41
C ASN A 53 10.48 -13.37 13.13
N THR A 54 11.54 -12.54 13.15
CA THR A 54 11.98 -11.76 11.98
C THR A 54 13.45 -12.06 11.67
N PHE A 55 13.71 -12.53 10.47
CA PHE A 55 15.04 -12.92 10.00
C PHE A 55 15.49 -11.95 8.91
N ARG A 56 16.64 -11.27 9.13
CA ARG A 56 17.16 -10.26 8.20
C ARG A 56 18.39 -10.75 7.48
N PHE A 57 18.35 -10.65 6.15
CA PHE A 57 19.41 -11.09 5.24
C PHE A 57 20.23 -9.91 4.73
N THR A 58 21.54 -10.10 4.65
CA THR A 58 22.48 -9.07 4.18
C THR A 58 22.05 -8.50 2.83
N SER A 59 21.92 -7.19 2.76
CA SER A 59 21.37 -6.48 1.61
C SER A 59 22.15 -5.23 1.27
N ILE A 60 22.02 -4.78 0.03
CA ILE A 60 22.55 -3.52 -0.49
C ILE A 60 21.41 -2.63 -0.97
N PRO A 61 21.55 -1.29 -0.99
CA PRO A 61 20.58 -0.41 -1.61
C PRO A 61 20.39 -0.76 -3.08
N PHE A 62 19.16 -0.65 -3.58
CA PHE A 62 18.89 -0.80 -5.01
C PHE A 62 19.18 0.52 -5.73
N VAL A 63 20.05 0.48 -6.76
CA VAL A 63 20.59 1.69 -7.39
C VAL A 63 19.51 2.62 -7.98
N SER A 64 18.42 2.05 -8.52
CA SER A 64 17.35 2.83 -9.13
C SER A 64 16.26 3.28 -8.14
N PHE A 65 16.22 2.67 -6.95
CA PHE A 65 15.29 2.98 -5.88
C PHE A 65 16.03 2.86 -4.55
N THR A 66 16.70 3.94 -4.16
CA THR A 66 17.58 3.96 -2.98
C THR A 66 16.85 3.62 -1.67
N ASP A 67 15.54 3.79 -1.64
CA ASP A 67 14.67 3.39 -0.52
C ASP A 67 14.42 1.88 -0.47
N ARG A 68 14.79 1.14 -1.52
CA ARG A 68 14.65 -0.31 -1.61
C ARG A 68 16.00 -1.00 -1.44
N ARG A 69 15.95 -2.21 -0.92
CA ARG A 69 17.14 -3.02 -0.68
C ARG A 69 16.99 -4.39 -1.33
N ILE A 70 18.11 -4.96 -1.76
CA ILE A 70 18.16 -6.28 -2.39
C ILE A 70 19.08 -7.17 -1.56
N ALA A 71 18.61 -8.33 -1.14
CA ALA A 71 19.42 -9.33 -0.48
C ALA A 71 20.47 -9.89 -1.45
N VAL A 72 21.73 -9.85 -1.04
CA VAL A 72 22.86 -10.33 -1.87
C VAL A 72 23.38 -11.70 -1.43
N ARG A 73 22.95 -12.17 -0.27
CA ARG A 73 23.31 -13.48 0.31
C ARG A 73 22.14 -14.01 1.12
N GLY A 74 22.12 -15.32 1.38
CA GLY A 74 21.19 -15.91 2.35
C GLY A 74 20.23 -16.96 1.77
N LEU A 75 20.36 -17.34 0.50
CA LEU A 75 19.50 -18.36 -0.12
C LEU A 75 19.48 -19.67 0.68
N PHE A 76 20.65 -20.26 0.96
CA PHE A 76 20.77 -21.50 1.73
C PHE A 76 20.46 -21.27 3.20
N GLN A 77 20.87 -20.14 3.78
CA GLN A 77 20.52 -19.79 5.16
C GLN A 77 19.01 -19.69 5.36
N ALA A 78 18.30 -19.04 4.42
CA ALA A 78 16.85 -18.96 4.46
C ALA A 78 16.19 -20.35 4.37
N TYR A 79 16.73 -21.24 3.54
CA TYR A 79 16.27 -22.62 3.46
C TYR A 79 16.44 -23.39 4.75
N GLU A 80 17.63 -23.35 5.38
CA GLU A 80 17.88 -24.05 6.65
C GLU A 80 16.98 -23.51 7.76
N VAL A 81 16.88 -22.18 7.91
CA VAL A 81 15.99 -21.57 8.90
C VAL A 81 14.54 -21.97 8.65
N ALA A 82 14.05 -21.90 7.42
CA ALA A 82 12.68 -22.25 7.07
C ALA A 82 12.38 -23.75 7.36
N LYS A 83 13.36 -24.61 7.14
CA LYS A 83 13.29 -26.05 7.44
C LYS A 83 13.21 -26.31 8.96
N GLU A 84 14.06 -25.66 9.75
CA GLU A 84 14.03 -25.75 11.21
C GLU A 84 12.72 -25.26 11.82
N LEU A 85 12.13 -24.20 11.23
CA LEU A 85 10.85 -23.64 11.63
C LEU A 85 9.64 -24.49 11.21
N ASN A 86 9.85 -25.55 10.42
CA ASN A 86 8.79 -26.41 9.87
C ASN A 86 7.67 -25.60 9.24
N LEU A 87 8.03 -24.74 8.26
CA LEU A 87 7.03 -23.93 7.56
C LEU A 87 6.03 -24.79 6.80
N ASP A 88 4.74 -24.48 6.95
CA ASP A 88 3.65 -25.14 6.22
C ASP A 88 3.42 -24.48 4.84
N ILE A 89 3.67 -23.18 4.75
CA ILE A 89 3.36 -22.37 3.58
C ILE A 89 4.29 -21.15 3.49
N ILE A 90 4.61 -20.74 2.29
CA ILE A 90 5.35 -19.49 2.02
C ILE A 90 4.47 -18.50 1.29
N HIS A 91 4.47 -17.24 1.77
CA HIS A 91 3.78 -16.12 1.15
C HIS A 91 4.78 -15.02 0.80
N THR A 92 5.09 -14.85 -0.47
CA THR A 92 5.96 -13.79 -0.97
C THR A 92 5.17 -12.49 -1.16
N GLN A 93 5.79 -11.36 -0.79
CA GLN A 93 5.14 -10.04 -0.83
C GLN A 93 5.85 -9.06 -1.80
N THR A 94 6.98 -9.49 -2.34
CA THR A 94 7.75 -8.76 -3.36
C THR A 94 8.32 -9.74 -4.37
N GLU A 95 8.57 -9.28 -5.60
CA GLU A 95 9.04 -10.09 -6.73
C GLU A 95 10.55 -10.10 -6.88
N PHE A 96 11.26 -9.41 -5.98
CA PHE A 96 12.72 -9.28 -6.05
C PHE A 96 13.44 -10.37 -5.27
N SER A 97 14.55 -10.02 -4.62
CA SER A 97 15.47 -10.98 -4.03
C SER A 97 14.81 -11.91 -3.01
N MET A 98 14.06 -11.36 -2.06
CA MET A 98 13.41 -12.18 -1.03
C MET A 98 12.24 -13.00 -1.58
N GLY A 99 11.51 -12.47 -2.56
CA GLY A 99 10.48 -13.25 -3.24
C GLY A 99 11.06 -14.44 -4.01
N LEU A 100 12.18 -14.26 -4.72
CA LEU A 100 12.87 -15.34 -5.41
C LEU A 100 13.44 -16.38 -4.42
N ILE A 101 14.00 -15.92 -3.29
CA ILE A 101 14.44 -16.80 -2.21
C ILE A 101 13.25 -17.60 -1.65
N GLY A 102 12.10 -16.96 -1.42
CA GLY A 102 10.90 -17.64 -0.96
C GLY A 102 10.43 -18.75 -1.91
N LYS A 103 10.40 -18.47 -3.21
CA LYS A 103 10.10 -19.50 -4.24
C LYS A 103 11.09 -20.67 -4.20
N PHE A 104 12.37 -20.37 -4.08
CA PHE A 104 13.41 -21.41 -3.98
C PHE A 104 13.20 -22.28 -2.73
N VAL A 105 12.94 -21.66 -1.58
CA VAL A 105 12.71 -22.37 -0.31
C VAL A 105 11.46 -23.24 -0.41
N ALA A 106 10.33 -22.70 -0.90
CA ALA A 106 9.08 -23.45 -1.05
C ALA A 106 9.27 -24.68 -1.95
N LYS A 107 9.95 -24.52 -3.09
CA LYS A 107 10.23 -25.61 -4.02
C LYS A 107 11.06 -26.73 -3.37
N ASN A 108 12.09 -26.37 -2.60
CA ASN A 108 12.99 -27.36 -1.98
C ASN A 108 12.39 -28.03 -0.74
N LEU A 109 11.57 -27.33 0.03
CA LEU A 109 10.81 -27.89 1.13
C LEU A 109 9.56 -28.64 0.68
N LYS A 110 9.17 -28.51 -0.59
CA LYS A 110 7.95 -29.10 -1.17
C LYS A 110 6.68 -28.65 -0.44
N ILE A 111 6.59 -27.35 -0.22
CA ILE A 111 5.41 -26.70 0.39
C ILE A 111 4.83 -25.65 -0.58
N PRO A 112 3.54 -25.29 -0.47
CA PRO A 112 2.93 -24.31 -1.34
C PRO A 112 3.56 -22.93 -1.18
N CYS A 113 3.60 -22.19 -2.30
CA CYS A 113 4.08 -20.81 -2.37
C CYS A 113 2.99 -19.91 -2.95
N LEU A 114 2.58 -18.89 -2.19
CA LEU A 114 1.68 -17.85 -2.64
C LEU A 114 2.42 -16.54 -2.86
N HIS A 115 1.77 -15.63 -3.57
CA HIS A 115 2.28 -14.29 -3.80
C HIS A 115 1.16 -13.25 -3.73
N THR A 116 1.39 -12.13 -3.03
CA THR A 116 0.55 -10.94 -3.15
C THR A 116 1.21 -9.92 -4.07
N TYR A 117 0.50 -9.53 -5.14
CA TYR A 117 0.98 -8.53 -6.10
C TYR A 117 0.60 -7.13 -5.66
N HIS A 118 1.54 -6.42 -5.04
CA HIS A 118 1.29 -5.11 -4.43
C HIS A 118 1.53 -3.92 -5.35
N THR A 119 2.38 -4.06 -6.36
CA THR A 119 2.95 -2.92 -7.09
C THR A 119 2.64 -2.99 -8.57
N MET A 120 2.03 -1.94 -9.12
CA MET A 120 1.83 -1.77 -10.55
C MET A 120 3.14 -1.28 -11.19
N TYR A 121 4.06 -2.20 -11.48
CA TYR A 121 5.42 -1.86 -11.94
C TYR A 121 5.47 -1.06 -13.24
N GLU A 122 4.47 -1.15 -14.09
CA GLU A 122 4.40 -0.33 -15.31
C GLU A 122 4.37 1.17 -14.98
N ASP A 123 3.72 1.54 -13.88
CA ASP A 123 3.64 2.94 -13.44
C ASP A 123 5.00 3.48 -12.94
N TYR A 124 5.95 2.57 -12.64
CA TYR A 124 7.28 2.91 -12.07
C TYR A 124 8.44 2.82 -13.08
N LEU A 125 8.16 2.51 -14.34
CA LEU A 125 9.22 2.31 -15.35
C LEU A 125 10.09 3.54 -15.57
N HIS A 126 9.54 4.75 -15.39
CA HIS A 126 10.26 6.00 -15.54
C HIS A 126 11.39 6.21 -14.52
N TYR A 127 11.37 5.50 -13.38
CA TYR A 127 12.46 5.54 -12.40
C TYR A 127 13.67 4.70 -12.82
N VAL A 128 13.50 3.68 -13.64
CA VAL A 128 14.61 2.82 -14.07
C VAL A 128 15.29 3.42 -15.28
N ALA A 129 16.51 3.97 -15.06
CA ALA A 129 17.32 4.62 -16.10
C ALA A 129 16.52 5.65 -16.92
N LYS A 130 15.70 6.47 -16.25
CA LYS A 130 14.84 7.50 -16.86
C LYS A 130 13.89 6.93 -17.94
N GLY A 131 13.37 5.73 -17.73
CA GLY A 131 12.42 5.05 -18.64
C GLY A 131 13.04 4.50 -19.93
N LYS A 132 14.38 4.53 -20.08
CA LYS A 132 15.04 4.18 -21.35
C LYS A 132 15.32 2.68 -21.49
N ILE A 133 15.44 1.92 -20.38
CA ILE A 133 15.90 0.52 -20.40
C ILE A 133 14.74 -0.47 -20.28
N LEU A 134 13.77 -0.21 -19.40
CA LEU A 134 12.65 -1.11 -19.17
C LEU A 134 11.40 -0.63 -19.92
N LYS A 135 10.77 -1.56 -20.64
CA LYS A 135 9.49 -1.35 -21.34
C LYS A 135 8.38 -2.13 -20.64
N PRO A 136 7.11 -1.76 -20.83
CA PRO A 136 5.97 -2.52 -20.30
C PRO A 136 6.02 -4.02 -20.64
N SER A 137 6.52 -4.38 -21.83
CA SER A 137 6.73 -5.78 -22.22
C SER A 137 7.70 -6.55 -21.34
N HIS A 138 8.72 -5.88 -20.79
CA HIS A 138 9.66 -6.52 -19.85
C HIS A 138 8.97 -6.79 -18.51
N VAL A 139 8.17 -5.83 -18.00
CA VAL A 139 7.36 -6.02 -16.77
C VAL A 139 6.44 -7.23 -16.94
N LYS A 140 5.72 -7.29 -18.06
CA LYS A 140 4.83 -8.42 -18.39
C LYS A 140 5.56 -9.77 -18.31
N VAL A 141 6.72 -9.89 -18.96
CA VAL A 141 7.50 -11.14 -18.97
C VAL A 141 8.03 -11.48 -17.59
N MET A 142 8.58 -10.48 -16.86
CA MET A 142 9.11 -10.69 -15.51
C MET A 142 8.02 -11.11 -14.53
N THR A 143 6.88 -10.41 -14.52
CA THR A 143 5.74 -10.73 -13.65
C THR A 143 5.19 -12.11 -13.96
N LYS A 144 4.95 -12.44 -15.23
CA LYS A 144 4.50 -13.78 -15.64
C LYS A 144 5.47 -14.88 -15.18
N SER A 145 6.77 -14.67 -15.40
CA SER A 145 7.81 -15.62 -14.98
C SER A 145 7.88 -15.77 -13.46
N PHE A 146 7.74 -14.67 -12.72
CA PHE A 146 7.72 -14.72 -11.26
C PHE A 146 6.49 -15.45 -10.74
N CYS A 147 5.31 -15.16 -11.26
CA CYS A 147 4.05 -15.80 -10.87
C CYS A 147 3.97 -17.27 -11.25
N SER A 148 4.75 -17.70 -12.26
CA SER A 148 4.74 -19.09 -12.76
C SER A 148 5.03 -20.11 -11.64
N ASN A 149 4.23 -21.18 -11.60
CA ASN A 149 4.29 -22.25 -10.60
C ASN A 149 4.02 -21.80 -9.14
N MET A 150 3.36 -20.66 -8.94
CA MET A 150 2.78 -20.32 -7.64
C MET A 150 1.53 -21.18 -7.38
N SER A 151 1.31 -21.55 -6.12
CA SER A 151 0.10 -22.28 -5.71
C SER A 151 -1.13 -21.37 -5.72
N GLY A 152 -0.93 -20.07 -5.56
CA GLY A 152 -1.95 -19.05 -5.64
C GLY A 152 -1.36 -17.64 -5.65
N ILE A 153 -2.16 -16.70 -6.14
CA ILE A 153 -1.81 -15.27 -6.18
C ILE A 153 -2.93 -14.48 -5.55
N VAL A 154 -2.59 -13.51 -4.73
CA VAL A 154 -3.51 -12.54 -4.16
C VAL A 154 -3.42 -11.25 -4.95
N ALA A 155 -4.53 -10.82 -5.52
CA ALA A 155 -4.71 -9.52 -6.13
C ALA A 155 -5.49 -8.60 -5.17
N PRO A 156 -4.97 -7.44 -4.76
CA PRO A 156 -5.68 -6.56 -3.83
C PRO A 156 -6.90 -5.86 -4.45
N SER A 157 -7.08 -5.91 -5.77
CA SER A 157 -8.22 -5.33 -6.49
C SER A 157 -8.45 -6.03 -7.84
N GLU A 158 -9.63 -5.81 -8.43
CA GLU A 158 -9.92 -6.27 -9.81
C GLU A 158 -8.97 -5.67 -10.84
N ARG A 159 -8.55 -4.41 -10.67
CA ARG A 159 -7.53 -3.80 -11.53
C ARG A 159 -6.26 -4.66 -11.58
N VAL A 160 -5.78 -5.12 -10.43
CA VAL A 160 -4.60 -5.97 -10.36
C VAL A 160 -4.85 -7.34 -10.98
N LEU A 161 -6.00 -7.97 -10.71
CA LEU A 161 -6.39 -9.23 -11.35
C LEU A 161 -6.35 -9.10 -12.88
N ASN A 162 -7.02 -8.08 -13.42
CA ASN A 162 -7.11 -7.86 -14.86
C ASN A 162 -5.74 -7.59 -15.48
N THR A 163 -4.87 -6.85 -14.80
CA THR A 163 -3.48 -6.64 -15.21
C THR A 163 -2.70 -7.93 -15.27
N LEU A 164 -2.76 -8.77 -14.23
CA LEU A 164 -2.07 -10.07 -14.20
C LEU A 164 -2.58 -11.02 -15.30
N ARG A 165 -3.89 -11.06 -15.53
CA ARG A 165 -4.48 -11.83 -16.63
C ARG A 165 -4.03 -11.29 -17.99
N GLY A 166 -3.94 -9.96 -18.16
CA GLY A 166 -3.38 -9.30 -19.35
C GLY A 166 -1.89 -9.61 -19.57
N TYR A 167 -1.14 -9.89 -18.53
CA TYR A 167 0.24 -10.37 -18.61
C TYR A 167 0.34 -11.87 -18.97
N GLY A 168 -0.78 -12.57 -18.97
CA GLY A 168 -0.87 -14.01 -19.29
C GLY A 168 -0.49 -14.90 -18.10
N VAL A 169 -0.71 -14.41 -16.86
CA VAL A 169 -0.62 -15.22 -15.64
C VAL A 169 -1.82 -16.17 -15.63
N SER A 170 -1.56 -17.48 -15.56
CA SER A 170 -2.57 -18.55 -15.61
C SER A 170 -2.89 -19.15 -14.23
N GLU A 171 -2.00 -18.96 -13.29
CA GLU A 171 -2.12 -19.46 -11.91
C GLU A 171 -3.43 -18.98 -11.24
N PRO A 172 -3.93 -19.71 -10.22
CA PRO A 172 -5.10 -19.26 -9.45
C PRO A 172 -4.87 -17.86 -8.85
N ILE A 173 -5.82 -16.96 -9.05
CA ILE A 173 -5.79 -15.60 -8.47
C ILE A 173 -7.06 -15.38 -7.68
N SER A 174 -6.92 -14.96 -6.41
CA SER A 174 -8.02 -14.51 -5.56
C SER A 174 -7.95 -13.01 -5.33
N ILE A 175 -9.09 -12.32 -5.40
CA ILE A 175 -9.19 -10.89 -5.06
C ILE A 175 -9.39 -10.78 -3.55
N ILE A 176 -8.32 -10.40 -2.85
CA ILE A 176 -8.35 -10.19 -1.41
C ILE A 176 -7.75 -8.81 -1.10
N PRO A 177 -8.59 -7.79 -0.93
CA PRO A 177 -8.14 -6.45 -0.55
C PRO A 177 -7.39 -6.48 0.79
N THR A 178 -6.30 -5.74 0.87
CA THR A 178 -5.61 -5.50 2.15
C THR A 178 -6.57 -4.83 3.12
N GLY A 179 -6.71 -5.39 4.30
CA GLY A 179 -7.55 -4.83 5.35
C GLY A 179 -6.85 -3.71 6.13
N VAL A 180 -7.65 -2.82 6.69
CA VAL A 180 -7.19 -1.76 7.57
C VAL A 180 -7.66 -2.05 9.00
N ASP A 181 -6.78 -1.85 9.98
CA ASP A 181 -7.15 -1.90 11.40
C ASP A 181 -7.98 -0.65 11.73
N LEU A 182 -9.29 -0.79 11.65
CA LEU A 182 -10.23 0.30 11.80
C LEU A 182 -10.14 0.95 13.19
N THR A 183 -9.86 0.16 14.24
CA THR A 183 -9.78 0.67 15.63
C THR A 183 -8.66 1.67 15.79
N ARG A 184 -7.62 1.55 15.01
CA ARG A 184 -6.49 2.49 14.99
C ARG A 184 -6.89 3.88 14.51
N PHE A 185 -7.90 3.98 13.64
CA PHE A 185 -8.34 5.22 13.02
C PHE A 185 -9.56 5.86 13.70
N GLU A 186 -10.08 5.28 14.78
CA GLU A 186 -11.23 5.82 15.50
C GLU A 186 -10.93 7.13 16.24
N LYS A 187 -9.68 7.34 16.66
CA LYS A 187 -9.28 8.51 17.47
C LYS A 187 -7.93 9.04 17.02
N GLY A 188 -7.81 10.37 16.98
CA GLY A 188 -6.57 11.07 16.67
C GLY A 188 -6.49 12.44 17.36
N ASN A 189 -5.29 13.00 17.35
CA ASN A 189 -5.00 14.26 18.02
C ASN A 189 -5.13 15.47 17.07
N ARG A 190 -6.39 15.81 16.69
CA ARG A 190 -6.69 16.95 15.80
C ARG A 190 -6.08 18.26 16.31
N THR A 191 -6.30 18.58 17.57
CA THR A 191 -5.85 19.84 18.16
C THR A 191 -4.33 19.94 18.25
N GLY A 192 -3.65 18.85 18.59
CA GLY A 192 -2.19 18.79 18.66
C GLY A 192 -1.51 19.03 17.33
N ILE A 193 -2.01 18.40 16.24
CA ILE A 193 -1.47 18.62 14.89
C ILE A 193 -1.75 20.04 14.41
N ARG A 194 -2.96 20.55 14.59
CA ARG A 194 -3.29 21.93 14.20
C ARG A 194 -2.44 22.94 14.95
N ALA A 195 -2.24 22.78 16.25
CA ALA A 195 -1.36 23.64 17.05
C ALA A 195 0.10 23.57 16.58
N LYS A 196 0.62 22.36 16.30
CA LYS A 196 1.98 22.16 15.79
C LYS A 196 2.28 22.98 14.53
N TYR A 197 1.31 23.11 13.64
CA TYR A 197 1.45 23.82 12.37
C TYR A 197 0.78 25.20 12.36
N SER A 198 0.39 25.73 13.54
CA SER A 198 -0.27 27.04 13.68
C SER A 198 -1.53 27.18 12.81
N ILE A 199 -2.35 26.11 12.74
CA ILE A 199 -3.61 26.07 12.01
C ILE A 199 -4.76 26.33 13.00
N SER A 200 -5.57 27.35 12.74
CA SER A 200 -6.77 27.64 13.53
C SER A 200 -7.77 26.48 13.49
N PRO A 201 -8.55 26.25 14.56
CA PRO A 201 -9.60 25.23 14.58
C PRO A 201 -10.58 25.32 13.41
N ASP A 202 -10.92 26.55 12.97
CA ASP A 202 -11.89 26.81 11.91
C ASP A 202 -11.28 26.91 10.51
N THR A 203 -9.95 26.78 10.38
CA THR A 203 -9.28 26.80 9.08
C THR A 203 -9.61 25.53 8.29
N PRO A 204 -10.21 25.62 7.09
CA PRO A 204 -10.41 24.45 6.25
C PRO A 204 -9.06 23.82 5.86
N LEU A 205 -8.84 22.57 6.22
CA LEU A 205 -7.58 21.86 6.00
C LEU A 205 -7.77 20.66 5.06
N ILE A 206 -7.18 20.76 3.88
CA ILE A 206 -7.10 19.68 2.91
C ILE A 206 -5.84 18.88 3.21
N LEU A 207 -5.96 17.56 3.20
CA LEU A 207 -4.85 16.62 3.40
C LEU A 207 -4.62 15.81 2.12
N THR A 208 -3.36 15.69 1.72
CA THR A 208 -2.89 14.59 0.88
C THR A 208 -1.76 13.87 1.58
N LEU A 209 -1.75 12.52 1.51
CA LEU A 209 -0.76 11.68 2.18
C LEU A 209 -0.32 10.58 1.23
N SER A 210 0.95 10.63 0.82
CA SER A 210 1.58 9.63 -0.03
C SER A 210 3.09 9.78 -0.04
N ARG A 211 3.81 8.84 -0.66
CA ARG A 211 5.17 9.10 -1.10
C ARG A 211 5.15 10.27 -2.11
N LEU A 212 6.03 11.25 -1.95
CA LEU A 212 6.14 12.38 -2.88
C LEU A 212 6.88 11.95 -4.15
N ALA A 213 6.14 11.34 -5.05
CA ALA A 213 6.62 10.70 -6.26
C ALA A 213 5.79 11.18 -7.47
N PHE A 214 6.38 11.16 -8.66
CA PHE A 214 5.76 11.75 -9.85
C PHE A 214 4.42 11.07 -10.21
N GLU A 215 4.31 9.75 -10.00
CA GLU A 215 3.08 8.98 -10.25
C GLU A 215 1.93 9.31 -9.28
N LYS A 216 2.20 10.10 -8.23
CA LYS A 216 1.16 10.59 -7.31
C LYS A 216 0.52 11.89 -7.76
N ASP A 217 1.06 12.50 -8.81
CA ASP A 217 0.48 13.65 -9.54
C ASP A 217 0.12 14.85 -8.61
N ILE A 218 0.90 15.02 -7.52
CA ILE A 218 0.64 16.05 -6.49
C ILE A 218 0.79 17.48 -7.08
N ASP A 219 1.61 17.63 -8.11
CA ASP A 219 1.76 18.87 -8.88
C ASP A 219 0.43 19.34 -9.48
N ARG A 220 -0.44 18.38 -9.91
CA ARG A 220 -1.80 18.70 -10.32
C ARG A 220 -2.62 19.31 -9.18
N LEU A 221 -2.58 18.74 -7.98
CA LEU A 221 -3.28 19.28 -6.82
C LEU A 221 -2.77 20.69 -6.45
N LEU A 222 -1.46 20.94 -6.57
CA LEU A 222 -0.90 22.27 -6.37
C LEU A 222 -1.41 23.28 -7.41
N ASN A 223 -1.59 22.88 -8.67
CA ASN A 223 -2.17 23.72 -9.71
C ASN A 223 -3.66 24.04 -9.46
N ASP A 224 -4.41 23.13 -8.82
CA ASP A 224 -5.82 23.29 -8.48
C ASP A 224 -6.02 24.18 -7.25
N PHE A 225 -5.06 24.18 -6.34
CA PHE A 225 -5.20 24.81 -5.02
C PHE A 225 -5.43 26.33 -5.06
N PRO A 226 -4.85 27.14 -5.96
CA PRO A 226 -5.20 28.57 -6.09
C PRO A 226 -6.68 28.83 -6.33
N GLU A 227 -7.34 28.03 -7.19
CA GLU A 227 -8.77 28.20 -7.46
C GLU A 227 -9.63 27.68 -6.28
N ILE A 228 -9.22 26.59 -5.63
CA ILE A 228 -9.85 26.12 -4.38
C ILE A 228 -9.78 27.24 -3.34
N LYS A 229 -8.62 27.82 -3.13
CA LYS A 229 -8.38 28.89 -2.13
C LYS A 229 -9.19 30.17 -2.43
N LYS A 230 -9.36 30.52 -3.71
CA LYS A 230 -10.21 31.64 -4.12
C LYS A 230 -11.67 31.43 -3.70
N ARG A 231 -12.16 30.20 -3.77
CA ARG A 231 -13.54 29.81 -3.46
C ARG A 231 -13.76 29.45 -1.98
N ILE A 232 -12.69 29.04 -1.28
CA ILE A 232 -12.63 28.75 0.16
C ILE A 232 -11.53 29.61 0.79
N PRO A 233 -11.79 30.88 1.10
CA PRO A 233 -10.80 31.76 1.70
C PRO A 233 -10.26 31.18 3.02
N GLY A 234 -8.93 31.22 3.18
CA GLY A 234 -8.26 30.68 4.35
C GLY A 234 -7.95 29.18 4.31
N ALA A 235 -8.38 28.46 3.27
CA ALA A 235 -8.03 27.04 3.13
C ALA A 235 -6.51 26.82 3.11
N LYS A 236 -6.09 25.74 3.76
CA LYS A 236 -4.69 25.24 3.76
C LYS A 236 -4.62 23.84 3.18
N LEU A 237 -3.49 23.55 2.55
CA LEU A 237 -3.15 22.23 2.02
C LEU A 237 -1.99 21.64 2.82
N MET A 238 -2.19 20.47 3.39
CA MET A 238 -1.14 19.72 4.09
C MET A 238 -0.73 18.52 3.25
N ILE A 239 0.55 18.47 2.89
CA ILE A 239 1.17 17.41 2.09
C ILE A 239 2.05 16.59 3.02
N VAL A 240 1.61 15.36 3.32
CA VAL A 240 2.30 14.45 4.23
C VAL A 240 3.04 13.39 3.44
N GLY A 241 4.34 13.29 3.66
CA GLY A 241 5.21 12.32 3.03
C GLY A 241 6.56 12.88 2.63
N GLU A 242 7.39 12.01 2.10
CA GLU A 242 8.72 12.32 1.59
C GLU A 242 8.92 11.62 0.23
N GLY A 243 9.84 12.12 -0.60
CA GLY A 243 10.13 11.46 -1.87
C GLY A 243 10.83 12.35 -2.91
N PRO A 244 11.16 11.78 -4.06
CA PRO A 244 11.99 12.46 -5.07
C PRO A 244 11.34 13.72 -5.71
N ALA A 245 10.03 13.85 -5.63
CA ALA A 245 9.31 15.02 -6.16
C ALA A 245 9.26 16.20 -5.18
N ARG A 246 9.69 16.06 -3.92
CA ARG A 246 9.53 17.09 -2.89
C ARG A 246 10.04 18.46 -3.31
N THR A 247 11.31 18.55 -3.74
CA THR A 247 11.93 19.82 -4.11
C THR A 247 11.21 20.50 -5.28
N SER A 248 10.72 19.73 -6.27
CA SER A 248 9.96 20.29 -7.38
C SER A 248 8.59 20.79 -6.96
N LEU A 249 7.92 20.10 -6.02
CA LEU A 249 6.62 20.49 -5.49
C LEU A 249 6.72 21.76 -4.61
N GLU A 250 7.76 21.87 -3.77
CA GLU A 250 8.03 23.08 -2.99
C GLU A 250 8.26 24.30 -3.89
N ARG A 251 9.09 24.13 -4.94
CA ARG A 251 9.32 25.19 -5.92
C ARG A 251 8.04 25.58 -6.67
N GLN A 252 7.23 24.62 -7.07
CA GLN A 252 5.94 24.89 -7.71
C GLN A 252 5.01 25.70 -6.80
N ALA A 253 4.97 25.39 -5.49
CA ALA A 253 4.19 26.16 -4.52
C ALA A 253 4.69 27.61 -4.38
N GLU A 254 6.01 27.85 -4.54
CA GLU A 254 6.59 29.18 -4.61
C GLU A 254 6.17 29.93 -5.89
N ASP A 255 6.33 29.28 -7.03
CA ASP A 255 5.99 29.84 -8.37
C ASP A 255 4.49 30.19 -8.46
N LEU A 256 3.62 29.42 -7.81
CA LEU A 256 2.18 29.66 -7.69
C LEU A 256 1.80 30.68 -6.59
N CYS A 257 2.78 31.20 -5.83
CA CYS A 257 2.56 32.11 -4.71
C CYS A 257 1.64 31.55 -3.60
N ILE A 258 1.64 30.24 -3.35
CA ILE A 258 0.82 29.57 -2.34
C ILE A 258 1.62 28.98 -1.16
N SER A 259 2.93 29.16 -1.11
CA SER A 259 3.82 28.55 -0.07
C SER A 259 3.40 28.83 1.37
N LYS A 260 2.71 29.94 1.65
CA LYS A 260 2.21 30.28 2.99
C LYS A 260 1.01 29.43 3.40
N ASP A 261 0.34 28.79 2.46
CA ASP A 261 -0.89 28.02 2.68
C ASP A 261 -0.71 26.51 2.39
N VAL A 262 0.49 26.12 1.93
CA VAL A 262 0.88 24.73 1.70
C VAL A 262 1.90 24.30 2.75
N ILE A 263 1.62 23.20 3.43
CA ILE A 263 2.45 22.66 4.52
C ILE A 263 3.04 21.33 4.09
N PHE A 264 4.34 21.26 3.90
CA PHE A 264 5.08 20.02 3.66
C PHE A 264 5.60 19.47 5.00
N THR A 265 5.07 18.34 5.46
CA THR A 265 5.41 17.80 6.78
C THR A 265 6.66 16.92 6.82
N GLY A 266 7.06 16.38 5.66
CA GLY A 266 8.02 15.28 5.58
C GLY A 266 7.37 13.92 5.89
N GLU A 267 8.21 12.88 5.98
CA GLU A 267 7.79 11.52 6.33
C GLU A 267 7.29 11.48 7.78
N ILE A 268 6.14 10.85 7.97
CA ILE A 268 5.54 10.63 9.29
C ILE A 268 5.53 9.13 9.57
N SER A 269 5.91 8.76 10.78
CA SER A 269 5.85 7.36 11.22
C SER A 269 4.42 6.84 11.22
N ASN A 270 4.26 5.58 10.86
CA ASN A 270 2.95 4.98 10.66
C ASN A 270 2.03 5.03 11.90
N ASP A 271 2.59 5.02 13.11
CA ASP A 271 1.84 5.16 14.37
C ASP A 271 1.23 6.55 14.60
N LYS A 272 1.71 7.57 13.89
CA LYS A 272 1.26 8.96 14.02
C LYS A 272 0.37 9.46 12.89
N VAL A 273 0.22 8.70 11.79
CA VAL A 273 -0.54 9.18 10.62
C VAL A 273 -2.00 9.47 10.95
N THR A 274 -2.58 8.72 11.90
CA THR A 274 -3.96 8.90 12.36
C THR A 274 -4.25 10.31 12.83
N ASP A 275 -3.31 10.94 13.55
CA ASP A 275 -3.44 12.32 14.04
C ASP A 275 -3.58 13.32 12.88
N TYR A 276 -2.89 13.06 11.76
CA TYR A 276 -2.94 13.91 10.57
C TYR A 276 -4.26 13.76 9.81
N TYR A 277 -4.80 12.56 9.70
CA TYR A 277 -6.15 12.36 9.15
C TYR A 277 -7.19 13.11 10.00
N HIS A 278 -7.16 12.95 11.31
CA HIS A 278 -8.10 13.66 12.20
C HIS A 278 -7.89 15.17 12.21
N ALA A 279 -6.70 15.69 11.90
CA ALA A 279 -6.47 17.12 11.80
C ALA A 279 -7.15 17.76 10.59
N ALA A 280 -7.36 17.01 9.53
CA ALA A 280 -7.93 17.50 8.27
C ALA A 280 -9.47 17.56 8.30
N ASP A 281 -10.02 18.18 7.25
CA ASP A 281 -11.46 18.28 6.99
C ASP A 281 -11.83 17.51 5.69
N LEU A 282 -10.87 17.33 4.79
CA LEU A 282 -11.05 16.62 3.53
C LEU A 282 -9.72 15.97 3.11
N PHE A 283 -9.80 14.78 2.54
CA PHE A 283 -8.67 14.12 1.90
C PHE A 283 -8.78 14.26 0.38
N VAL A 284 -7.72 14.74 -0.27
CA VAL A 284 -7.68 14.89 -1.74
C VAL A 284 -6.46 14.17 -2.28
N SER A 285 -6.65 13.39 -3.33
CA SER A 285 -5.56 12.69 -4.02
C SER A 285 -5.73 12.76 -5.53
N THR A 286 -4.68 13.16 -6.20
CA THR A 286 -4.58 13.22 -7.67
C THR A 286 -3.86 12.01 -8.26
N SER A 287 -3.52 11.01 -7.43
CA SER A 287 -2.79 9.82 -7.85
C SER A 287 -3.52 9.03 -8.94
N VAL A 288 -2.80 8.67 -10.00
CA VAL A 288 -3.29 7.80 -11.08
C VAL A 288 -2.78 6.37 -10.96
N SER A 289 -1.89 6.11 -9.99
CA SER A 289 -1.16 4.86 -9.81
C SER A 289 -1.44 4.25 -8.43
N GLU A 290 -2.65 3.71 -8.27
CA GLU A 290 -3.01 2.97 -7.06
C GLU A 290 -3.39 1.52 -7.37
N SER A 291 -2.79 0.59 -6.65
CA SER A 291 -3.21 -0.82 -6.66
C SER A 291 -4.45 -1.04 -5.80
N GLN A 292 -4.51 -0.37 -4.65
CA GLN A 292 -5.63 -0.39 -3.71
C GLN A 292 -5.86 0.97 -3.01
N GLY A 293 -4.82 1.83 -2.90
CA GLY A 293 -4.93 3.13 -2.24
C GLY A 293 -5.26 3.04 -0.75
N LEU A 294 -4.39 2.41 0.04
CA LEU A 294 -4.61 2.26 1.49
C LEU A 294 -4.86 3.59 2.20
N THR A 295 -4.24 4.67 1.75
CA THR A 295 -4.44 6.02 2.30
C THR A 295 -5.87 6.53 2.15
N TYR A 296 -6.58 6.10 1.11
CA TYR A 296 -8.01 6.40 0.94
C TYR A 296 -8.86 5.70 2.00
N ILE A 297 -8.57 4.42 2.24
CA ILE A 297 -9.27 3.62 3.24
C ILE A 297 -8.99 4.15 4.64
N GLU A 298 -7.75 4.55 4.92
CA GLU A 298 -7.33 5.17 6.19
C GLU A 298 -8.04 6.52 6.42
N ALA A 299 -8.16 7.35 5.37
CA ALA A 299 -8.90 8.61 5.42
C ALA A 299 -10.39 8.36 5.73
N VAL A 300 -11.01 7.43 5.03
CA VAL A 300 -12.42 7.03 5.27
C VAL A 300 -12.58 6.46 6.68
N ALA A 301 -11.66 5.62 7.15
CA ALA A 301 -11.68 5.07 8.50
C ALA A 301 -11.59 6.16 9.58
N SER A 302 -10.84 7.23 9.30
CA SER A 302 -10.72 8.41 10.18
C SER A 302 -11.93 9.38 10.09
N GLY A 303 -12.93 9.07 9.27
CA GLY A 303 -14.12 9.91 9.10
C GLY A 303 -14.02 10.99 8.03
N LEU A 304 -12.93 11.07 7.29
CA LEU A 304 -12.79 12.04 6.20
C LEU A 304 -13.58 11.61 4.96
N LYS A 305 -14.12 12.58 4.25
CA LYS A 305 -14.53 12.41 2.86
C LYS A 305 -13.30 12.42 1.96
N VAL A 306 -13.39 11.76 0.81
CA VAL A 306 -12.27 11.63 -0.11
C VAL A 306 -12.64 12.19 -1.48
N VAL A 307 -11.77 13.01 -2.06
CA VAL A 307 -11.84 13.41 -3.48
C VAL A 307 -10.63 12.83 -4.19
N THR A 308 -10.82 12.01 -5.20
CA THR A 308 -9.70 11.32 -5.86
C THR A 308 -9.94 11.13 -7.36
N THR A 309 -8.86 10.88 -8.09
CA THR A 309 -8.90 10.59 -9.52
C THR A 309 -9.79 9.36 -9.80
N HIS A 310 -10.60 9.47 -10.84
CA HIS A 310 -11.43 8.40 -11.37
C HIS A 310 -10.61 7.16 -11.76
N SER A 311 -11.09 6.01 -11.40
CA SER A 311 -10.69 4.70 -11.90
C SER A 311 -11.78 3.67 -11.54
N PRO A 312 -11.86 2.52 -12.21
CA PRO A 312 -12.83 1.49 -11.83
C PRO A 312 -12.75 1.08 -10.35
N TYR A 313 -11.55 1.12 -9.76
CA TYR A 313 -11.38 0.83 -8.34
C TYR A 313 -11.90 1.96 -7.44
N THR A 314 -11.57 3.23 -7.75
CA THR A 314 -12.00 4.36 -6.92
C THR A 314 -13.48 4.62 -7.04
N ASP A 315 -14.09 4.33 -8.20
CA ASP A 315 -15.54 4.45 -8.39
C ASP A 315 -16.31 3.39 -7.59
N ASP A 316 -15.80 2.16 -7.51
CA ASP A 316 -16.37 1.14 -6.63
C ASP A 316 -16.18 1.49 -5.14
N LEU A 317 -15.02 2.05 -4.78
CA LEU A 317 -14.74 2.45 -3.39
C LEU A 317 -15.63 3.62 -2.96
N PHE A 318 -15.85 4.59 -3.84
CA PHE A 318 -16.61 5.83 -3.61
C PHE A 318 -17.94 5.84 -4.35
N ASP A 319 -18.67 4.72 -4.28
CA ASP A 319 -20.00 4.54 -4.88
C ASP A 319 -21.10 5.37 -4.20
N ASP A 320 -20.80 6.04 -3.09
CA ASP A 320 -21.70 6.95 -2.36
C ASP A 320 -20.96 8.23 -1.97
N SER A 321 -21.56 9.38 -2.27
CA SER A 321 -20.99 10.69 -1.96
C SER A 321 -20.83 10.97 -0.46
N ASN A 322 -21.47 10.21 0.42
CA ASN A 322 -21.19 10.26 1.86
C ASN A 322 -19.86 9.62 2.23
N ILE A 323 -19.17 8.95 1.28
CA ILE A 323 -17.82 8.39 1.49
C ILE A 323 -16.79 9.24 0.75
N GLY A 324 -17.03 9.52 -0.52
CA GLY A 324 -16.12 10.26 -1.38
C GLY A 324 -16.68 10.52 -2.77
N MET A 325 -15.94 11.24 -3.57
CA MET A 325 -16.23 11.52 -4.98
C MET A 325 -14.98 11.33 -5.83
N THR A 326 -15.15 10.77 -7.02
CA THR A 326 -14.10 10.65 -8.02
C THR A 326 -14.20 11.78 -9.05
N PHE A 327 -13.08 12.16 -9.67
CA PHE A 327 -13.03 13.20 -10.72
C PHE A 327 -12.19 12.72 -11.91
N GLU A 328 -12.52 13.22 -13.11
CA GLU A 328 -11.80 12.92 -14.34
C GLU A 328 -10.85 14.07 -14.73
N ASP A 329 -11.28 15.31 -14.59
CA ASP A 329 -10.52 16.49 -14.99
C ASP A 329 -10.22 17.46 -13.83
N GLN A 330 -9.44 18.49 -14.12
CA GLN A 330 -9.02 19.50 -13.16
C GLN A 330 -10.19 20.31 -12.60
N GLY A 331 -11.14 20.70 -13.45
CA GLY A 331 -12.30 21.48 -13.02
C GLY A 331 -13.15 20.73 -12.01
N GLU A 332 -13.37 19.43 -12.24
CA GLU A 332 -14.13 18.58 -11.34
C GLU A 332 -13.44 18.36 -9.98
N CYS A 333 -12.09 18.26 -9.94
CA CYS A 333 -11.35 18.19 -8.69
C CYS A 333 -11.63 19.39 -7.80
N VAL A 334 -11.55 20.60 -8.38
CA VAL A 334 -11.86 21.85 -7.69
C VAL A 334 -13.31 21.89 -7.22
N GLU A 335 -14.28 21.57 -8.12
CA GLU A 335 -15.70 21.60 -7.79
C GLU A 335 -16.04 20.67 -6.62
N LYS A 336 -15.61 19.42 -6.68
CA LYS A 336 -15.91 18.40 -5.66
C LYS A 336 -15.23 18.71 -4.33
N THR A 337 -14.01 19.24 -4.35
CA THR A 337 -13.30 19.73 -3.15
C THR A 337 -14.05 20.88 -2.49
N VAL A 338 -14.46 21.88 -3.27
CA VAL A 338 -15.22 23.04 -2.78
C VAL A 338 -16.59 22.64 -2.27
N GLU A 339 -17.28 21.70 -2.94
CA GLU A 339 -18.58 21.19 -2.53
C GLU A 339 -18.54 20.58 -1.13
N TYR A 340 -17.58 19.68 -0.84
CA TYR A 340 -17.43 19.08 0.48
C TYR A 340 -17.08 20.11 1.56
N LEU A 341 -16.19 21.05 1.27
CA LEU A 341 -15.78 22.04 2.27
C LEU A 341 -16.86 23.08 2.58
N LYS A 342 -17.77 23.38 1.62
CA LYS A 342 -18.88 24.33 1.82
C LYS A 342 -20.12 23.71 2.45
N ASN A 343 -20.39 22.46 2.15
CA ASN A 343 -21.66 21.80 2.46
C ASN A 343 -21.45 20.47 3.22
N PRO A 344 -20.61 20.42 4.29
CA PRO A 344 -20.28 19.17 4.96
C PRO A 344 -21.51 18.44 5.55
N GLU A 345 -22.55 19.17 5.94
CA GLU A 345 -23.78 18.63 6.50
C GLU A 345 -24.60 17.81 5.49
N ARG A 346 -24.46 18.05 4.17
CA ARG A 346 -25.13 17.27 3.11
C ARG A 346 -24.61 15.83 3.03
N TYR A 347 -23.44 15.58 3.55
CA TYR A 347 -22.70 14.32 3.45
C TYR A 347 -22.47 13.71 4.83
N SER A 348 -23.46 13.84 5.73
CA SER A 348 -23.37 13.42 7.13
C SER A 348 -23.86 12.00 7.40
N ASP A 349 -24.43 11.29 6.40
CA ASP A 349 -24.83 9.89 6.57
C ASP A 349 -23.60 8.99 6.69
N GLU A 350 -23.43 8.40 7.88
CA GLU A 350 -22.32 7.49 8.18
C GLU A 350 -22.59 6.05 7.74
N THR A 351 -23.82 5.71 7.36
CA THR A 351 -24.21 4.33 7.04
C THR A 351 -23.42 3.74 5.86
N PRO A 352 -23.26 4.45 4.72
CA PRO A 352 -22.47 3.95 3.60
C PRO A 352 -21.00 3.72 3.99
N ARG A 353 -20.40 4.66 4.75
CA ARG A 353 -19.03 4.55 5.23
C ARG A 353 -18.83 3.30 6.08
N LEU A 354 -19.66 3.08 7.09
CA LEU A 354 -19.56 1.94 7.98
C LEU A 354 -19.74 0.61 7.24
N ASN A 355 -20.67 0.55 6.27
CA ASN A 355 -20.86 -0.63 5.45
C ASN A 355 -19.65 -0.94 4.55
N LYS A 356 -19.01 0.08 3.96
CA LYS A 356 -17.81 -0.08 3.15
C LYS A 356 -16.64 -0.56 4.02
N LEU A 357 -16.42 0.07 5.18
CA LEU A 357 -15.33 -0.27 6.09
C LEU A 357 -15.40 -1.72 6.60
N ARG A 358 -16.60 -2.24 6.88
CA ARG A 358 -16.78 -3.66 7.28
C ARG A 358 -16.21 -4.62 6.24
N LYS A 359 -16.30 -4.30 4.94
CA LYS A 359 -15.84 -5.15 3.83
C LYS A 359 -14.31 -5.14 3.65
N ILE A 360 -13.63 -4.14 4.22
CA ILE A 360 -12.18 -3.91 4.10
C ILE A 360 -11.48 -3.90 5.46
N SER A 361 -12.09 -4.50 6.47
CA SER A 361 -11.47 -4.63 7.80
C SER A 361 -10.29 -5.59 7.81
N ALA A 362 -9.33 -5.36 8.70
CA ALA A 362 -8.19 -6.24 8.89
C ALA A 362 -8.61 -7.67 9.28
N ASP A 363 -9.67 -7.81 10.08
CA ASP A 363 -10.20 -9.12 10.50
C ASP A 363 -10.70 -9.93 9.28
N LEU A 364 -11.49 -9.30 8.41
CA LEU A 364 -11.98 -9.95 7.18
C LEU A 364 -10.83 -10.29 6.23
N PHE A 365 -9.84 -9.42 6.12
CA PHE A 365 -8.62 -9.68 5.34
C PHE A 365 -7.90 -10.92 5.83
N GLY A 366 -7.63 -11.01 7.14
CA GLY A 366 -6.98 -12.19 7.73
C GLY A 366 -7.77 -13.48 7.48
N LYS A 367 -9.10 -13.46 7.66
CA LYS A 367 -9.96 -14.62 7.40
C LYS A 367 -9.88 -15.10 5.96
N ARG A 368 -10.03 -14.18 4.98
CA ARG A 368 -9.95 -14.52 3.55
C ARG A 368 -8.57 -15.06 3.15
N ILE A 369 -7.50 -14.53 3.73
CA ILE A 369 -6.15 -15.06 3.48
C ILE A 369 -6.01 -16.49 4.02
N ILE A 370 -6.55 -16.80 5.21
CA ILE A 370 -6.51 -18.17 5.75
C ILE A 370 -7.34 -19.12 4.88
N GLU A 371 -8.55 -18.74 4.51
CA GLU A 371 -9.38 -19.53 3.59
C GLU A 371 -8.61 -19.84 2.29
N TYR A 372 -7.95 -18.85 1.73
CA TYR A 372 -7.16 -19.03 0.51
C TYR A 372 -5.88 -19.87 0.73
N TYR A 373 -5.26 -19.79 1.91
CA TYR A 373 -4.16 -20.68 2.26
C TYR A 373 -4.62 -22.13 2.31
N ASP A 374 -5.76 -22.41 2.92
CA ASP A 374 -6.33 -23.77 3.03
C ASP A 374 -6.67 -24.32 1.64
N GLU A 375 -7.26 -23.54 0.75
CA GLU A 375 -7.48 -23.91 -0.66
C GLU A 375 -6.17 -24.25 -1.37
N CYS A 376 -5.14 -23.45 -1.22
CA CYS A 376 -3.84 -23.66 -1.85
C CYS A 376 -3.13 -24.91 -1.31
N LEU A 377 -3.22 -25.16 0.00
CA LEU A 377 -2.69 -26.37 0.64
C LEU A 377 -3.37 -27.63 0.08
N GLU A 378 -4.70 -27.60 -0.02
CA GLU A 378 -5.48 -28.70 -0.58
C GLU A 378 -5.13 -28.98 -2.05
N MET A 379 -5.10 -27.93 -2.89
CA MET A 379 -4.71 -28.05 -4.31
C MET A 379 -3.29 -28.59 -4.48
N TYR A 380 -2.35 -28.07 -3.68
CA TYR A 380 -0.96 -28.51 -3.71
C TYR A 380 -0.82 -29.99 -3.33
N SER A 381 -1.49 -30.42 -2.26
CA SER A 381 -1.46 -31.82 -1.83
C SER A 381 -2.04 -32.79 -2.86
N LYS A 382 -3.11 -32.41 -3.56
CA LYS A 382 -3.70 -33.18 -4.66
C LYS A 382 -2.72 -33.28 -5.84
N SER A 383 -2.06 -32.17 -6.21
CA SER A 383 -1.07 -32.13 -7.29
C SER A 383 0.14 -33.01 -7.00
N GLU A 384 0.67 -33.00 -5.79
CA GLU A 384 1.83 -33.83 -5.40
C GLU A 384 1.47 -35.32 -5.36
N LYS A 385 0.26 -35.69 -4.88
CA LYS A 385 -0.23 -37.07 -4.95
C LYS A 385 -0.34 -37.57 -6.38
N TYR A 386 -0.88 -36.74 -7.30
CA TYR A 386 -0.98 -37.07 -8.71
C TYR A 386 0.39 -37.30 -9.36
N LYS A 387 1.36 -36.40 -9.08
CA LYS A 387 2.74 -36.56 -9.57
C LYS A 387 3.44 -37.80 -8.99
N ALA A 388 3.16 -38.20 -7.77
CA ALA A 388 3.72 -39.41 -7.16
C ALA A 388 3.14 -40.70 -7.76
N GLN A 389 1.87 -40.71 -8.18
CA GLN A 389 1.21 -41.82 -8.86
C GLN A 389 1.62 -41.96 -10.33
N ALA A 390 2.06 -40.88 -10.98
CA ALA A 390 2.48 -40.84 -12.36
C ALA A 390 3.97 -41.21 -12.57
N ARG A 391 4.71 -41.41 -11.49
CA ARG A 391 6.11 -41.91 -11.46
C ARG A 391 6.15 -43.37 -11.10
#